data_ff9fc5f0eb96c0ddbb83782d34208288
#
_entry.id   ff9fc5f0eb96c0ddbb83782d34208288
#
_cell.length_a   1.000
_cell.length_b   1.000
_cell.length_c   1.000
_cell.angle_alpha   90.00
_cell.angle_beta   90.00
_cell.angle_gamma   90.00
#
_symmetry.space_group_name_H-M   'P 1'
#
loop_
_entity.id
_entity.type
_entity.pdbx_description
1 polymer ?
#
loop_
_entity_poly.entity_id
_entity_poly.type
_entity_poly.pdbx_seq_one_letter_code
_entity_poly.pdbx_strand_id
1 'polypeptide(L)'
;MADIDLRQLTTMIAIAEEGTFSRAANRLGYTQSSVSQHIAALERAVGGSVFDRPGGPRPVRITPLGSVVLEQGRELLSRAEALGHAVDRFKAGDGRIDVGTLQSVSNVILPTVLRRLRDEHPTCEIRLSEAAPDEARLGDLDLLFYDGLISDEAEHVLLMEDPYLVVAHPGDLPAGPVPARKLDGKAMVAWPATSDQPRLERSLAHAGAQPRIVFRSAGNETILSMVRAGMGLAVLPWLAIHHVVCRSCGAIHGPEGWPDLHIHELDPTPTRAIHLHWPPGRGGQSPLAARTIEVAVEVSREVAQQAPPART
;
A
#
# COMPACT_ATOMS: atom_id res chain seq x y z
N MET A 1 -8.82 12.41 34.55
CA MET A 1 -8.66 12.00 33.15
C MET A 1 -7.86 13.11 32.50
N ALA A 2 -6.80 12.81 31.73
CA ALA A 2 -6.01 13.84 31.06
C ALA A 2 -6.90 14.57 30.07
N ASP A 3 -6.93 15.90 30.13
CA ASP A 3 -7.71 16.75 29.21
C ASP A 3 -6.85 17.03 27.96
N ILE A 4 -6.85 16.08 27.04
CA ILE A 4 -6.08 16.15 25.79
C ILE A 4 -7.01 16.55 24.65
N ASP A 5 -6.70 17.70 24.01
CA ASP A 5 -7.40 18.19 22.81
C ASP A 5 -6.72 17.64 21.53
N LEU A 6 -7.50 17.21 20.54
CA LEU A 6 -7.00 16.73 19.24
C LEU A 6 -6.10 17.76 18.54
N ARG A 7 -6.37 19.06 18.70
CA ARG A 7 -5.52 20.14 18.17
C ARG A 7 -4.10 20.13 18.75
N GLN A 8 -3.94 19.72 20.02
CA GLN A 8 -2.63 19.59 20.65
C GLN A 8 -1.85 18.43 20.04
N LEU A 9 -2.52 17.31 19.76
CA LEU A 9 -1.93 16.15 19.09
C LEU A 9 -1.53 16.48 17.64
N THR A 10 -2.41 17.13 16.89
CA THR A 10 -2.10 17.62 15.53
C THR A 10 -0.89 18.54 15.53
N THR A 11 -0.81 19.45 16.51
CA THR A 11 0.32 20.37 16.66
C THR A 11 1.61 19.62 16.97
N MET A 12 1.56 18.62 17.84
CA MET A 12 2.71 17.79 18.20
C MET A 12 3.24 17.01 17.00
N ILE A 13 2.35 16.37 16.21
CA ILE A 13 2.73 15.64 15.00
C ILE A 13 3.39 16.57 13.98
N ALA A 14 2.80 17.74 13.73
CA ALA A 14 3.39 18.73 12.82
C ALA A 14 4.79 19.18 13.26
N ILE A 15 5.05 19.36 14.57
CA ILE A 15 6.38 19.70 15.06
C ILE A 15 7.36 18.53 14.88
N ALA A 16 6.92 17.30 15.11
CA ALA A 16 7.74 16.10 14.94
C ALA A 16 8.20 15.93 13.49
N GLU A 17 7.32 16.22 12.53
CA GLU A 17 7.59 16.12 11.08
C GLU A 17 8.42 17.31 10.56
N GLU A 18 8.10 18.52 10.99
CA GLU A 18 8.76 19.74 10.52
C GLU A 18 10.08 20.05 11.24
N GLY A 19 10.32 19.43 12.38
CA GLY A 19 11.52 19.59 13.20
C GLY A 19 11.60 20.89 13.99
N THR A 20 10.72 21.89 13.75
CA THR A 20 10.72 23.17 14.46
C THR A 20 9.31 23.72 14.68
N PHE A 21 9.12 24.44 15.80
CA PHE A 21 7.86 25.10 16.14
C PHE A 21 7.41 26.13 15.10
N SER A 22 8.37 26.88 14.50
CA SER A 22 8.05 27.89 13.49
C SER A 22 7.55 27.26 12.19
N ARG A 23 8.17 26.17 11.71
CA ARG A 23 7.74 25.47 10.49
C ARG A 23 6.38 24.80 10.69
N ALA A 24 6.18 24.16 11.82
CA ALA A 24 4.88 23.60 12.19
C ALA A 24 3.78 24.68 12.27
N ALA A 25 4.08 25.83 12.85
CA ALA A 25 3.15 26.96 12.89
C ALA A 25 2.75 27.43 11.48
N ASN A 26 3.72 27.59 10.58
CA ASN A 26 3.46 27.96 9.19
C ASN A 26 2.60 26.91 8.47
N ARG A 27 2.90 25.61 8.64
CA ARG A 27 2.13 24.52 8.03
C ARG A 27 0.67 24.48 8.51
N LEU A 28 0.47 24.74 9.81
CA LEU A 28 -0.86 24.68 10.42
C LEU A 28 -1.66 26.00 10.34
N GLY A 29 -1.07 27.07 9.79
CA GLY A 29 -1.69 28.40 9.76
C GLY A 29 -1.83 29.05 11.14
N TYR A 30 -0.98 28.68 12.10
CA TYR A 30 -0.96 29.23 13.45
C TYR A 30 0.22 30.17 13.67
N THR A 31 0.17 30.94 14.78
CA THR A 31 1.35 31.65 15.27
C THR A 31 2.24 30.68 16.06
N GLN A 32 3.55 30.95 16.12
CA GLN A 32 4.48 30.16 16.93
C GLN A 32 4.08 30.16 18.41
N SER A 33 3.51 31.27 18.94
CA SER A 33 3.01 31.36 20.30
C SER A 33 1.84 30.41 20.54
N SER A 34 0.90 30.30 19.61
CA SER A 34 -0.22 29.34 19.68
C SER A 34 0.27 27.90 19.70
N VAL A 35 1.20 27.57 18.82
CA VAL A 35 1.83 26.23 18.78
C VAL A 35 2.53 25.92 20.10
N SER A 36 3.26 26.89 20.68
CA SER A 36 3.91 26.72 21.98
C SER A 36 2.90 26.52 23.13
N GLN A 37 1.75 27.22 23.08
CA GLN A 37 0.68 27.06 24.07
C GLN A 37 0.01 25.68 23.97
N HIS A 38 -0.25 25.17 22.73
CA HIS A 38 -0.78 23.82 22.51
C HIS A 38 0.13 22.76 23.14
N ILE A 39 1.44 22.84 22.90
CA ILE A 39 2.40 21.90 23.46
C ILE A 39 2.50 22.02 24.96
N ALA A 40 2.55 23.23 25.52
CA ALA A 40 2.57 23.41 26.96
C ALA A 40 1.30 22.87 27.66
N ALA A 41 0.15 22.94 26.98
CA ALA A 41 -1.10 22.35 27.49
C ALA A 41 -1.04 20.81 27.41
N LEU A 42 -0.54 20.24 26.31
CA LEU A 42 -0.34 18.79 26.18
C LEU A 42 0.63 18.25 27.24
N GLU A 43 1.79 18.91 27.42
CA GLU A 43 2.79 18.54 28.43
C GLU A 43 2.24 18.55 29.85
N ARG A 44 1.37 19.51 30.18
CA ARG A 44 0.65 19.53 31.45
C ARG A 44 -0.34 18.38 31.59
N ALA A 45 -1.06 18.06 30.53
CA ALA A 45 -2.05 16.98 30.54
C ALA A 45 -1.40 15.59 30.67
N VAL A 46 -0.23 15.38 30.07
CA VAL A 46 0.51 14.09 30.11
C VAL A 46 1.53 14.02 31.25
N GLY A 47 1.74 15.12 31.98
CA GLY A 47 2.59 15.19 33.18
C GLY A 47 4.10 15.21 32.89
N GLY A 48 4.53 15.62 31.70
CA GLY A 48 5.97 15.71 31.36
C GLY A 48 6.23 16.30 29.98
N SER A 49 7.50 16.62 29.70
CA SER A 49 7.91 17.20 28.42
C SER A 49 7.85 16.16 27.29
N VAL A 50 7.22 16.53 26.17
CA VAL A 50 7.15 15.70 24.98
C VAL A 50 8.27 16.00 23.98
N PHE A 51 8.91 17.18 24.11
CA PHE A 51 10.07 17.58 23.31
C PHE A 51 11.21 18.08 24.20
N ASP A 52 12.44 17.70 23.85
CA ASP A 52 13.65 18.37 24.31
C ASP A 52 13.87 19.60 23.42
N ARG A 53 14.08 20.75 24.07
CA ARG A 53 14.34 22.02 23.40
C ARG A 53 15.82 22.39 23.54
N PRO A 54 16.71 21.90 22.66
CA PRO A 54 18.08 22.36 22.66
C PRO A 54 18.10 23.86 22.31
N GLY A 55 18.77 24.68 23.14
CA GLY A 55 18.87 26.12 22.89
C GLY A 55 19.45 26.43 21.48
N GLY A 56 18.92 27.47 20.78
CA GLY A 56 19.37 27.91 19.47
C GLY A 56 18.59 27.31 18.30
N PRO A 57 19.08 27.42 17.05
CA PRO A 57 18.37 27.04 15.82
C PRO A 57 18.38 25.52 15.53
N ARG A 58 18.55 24.69 16.56
CA ARG A 58 18.59 23.23 16.40
C ARG A 58 17.19 22.63 16.34
N PRO A 59 16.97 21.55 15.53
CA PRO A 59 15.71 20.83 15.53
C PRO A 59 15.36 20.31 16.92
N VAL A 60 14.08 20.30 17.25
CA VAL A 60 13.58 19.67 18.49
C VAL A 60 13.81 18.17 18.45
N ARG A 61 14.00 17.57 19.62
CA ARG A 61 14.08 16.11 19.76
C ARG A 61 12.86 15.62 20.51
N ILE A 62 12.33 14.48 20.10
CA ILE A 62 11.21 13.82 20.78
C ILE A 62 11.77 13.13 22.02
N THR A 63 11.13 13.31 23.17
CA THR A 63 11.48 12.59 24.42
C THR A 63 10.91 11.17 24.40
N PRO A 64 11.34 10.24 25.27
CA PRO A 64 10.71 8.92 25.39
C PRO A 64 9.20 9.00 25.68
N LEU A 65 8.76 9.93 26.56
CA LEU A 65 7.34 10.20 26.79
C LEU A 65 6.68 10.73 25.51
N GLY A 66 7.36 11.65 24.81
CA GLY A 66 6.88 12.18 23.52
C GLY A 66 6.67 11.11 22.47
N SER A 67 7.53 10.08 22.39
CA SER A 67 7.36 8.98 21.45
C SER A 67 6.06 8.20 21.71
N VAL A 68 5.76 7.90 22.98
CA VAL A 68 4.50 7.24 23.37
C VAL A 68 3.29 8.11 23.02
N VAL A 69 3.35 9.41 23.35
CA VAL A 69 2.24 10.34 23.06
C VAL A 69 2.05 10.53 21.55
N LEU A 70 3.14 10.53 20.76
CA LEU A 70 3.09 10.67 19.30
C LEU A 70 2.43 9.45 18.66
N GLU A 71 2.80 8.25 19.07
CA GLU A 71 2.22 7.00 18.57
C GLU A 71 0.72 6.92 18.86
N GLN A 72 0.34 7.06 20.14
CA GLN A 72 -1.06 7.02 20.56
C GLN A 72 -1.87 8.22 20.00
N GLY A 73 -1.22 9.37 19.87
CA GLY A 73 -1.83 10.57 19.29
C GLY A 73 -2.19 10.42 17.82
N ARG A 74 -1.36 9.75 17.03
CA ARG A 74 -1.68 9.42 15.62
C ARG A 74 -2.89 8.49 15.53
N GLU A 75 -2.96 7.49 16.41
CA GLU A 75 -4.09 6.57 16.45
C GLU A 75 -5.40 7.28 16.83
N LEU A 76 -5.36 8.18 17.84
CA LEU A 76 -6.54 8.98 18.22
C LEU A 76 -7.01 9.91 17.10
N LEU A 77 -6.11 10.56 16.39
CA LEU A 77 -6.46 11.42 15.25
C LEU A 77 -7.07 10.63 14.12
N SER A 78 -6.52 9.47 13.79
CA SER A 78 -7.12 8.55 12.81
C SER A 78 -8.54 8.15 13.19
N ARG A 79 -8.77 7.80 14.48
CA ARG A 79 -10.13 7.49 14.96
C ARG A 79 -11.09 8.69 14.93
N ALA A 80 -10.58 9.90 15.14
CA ALA A 80 -11.41 11.11 15.03
C ALA A 80 -11.80 11.42 13.58
N GLU A 81 -10.90 11.20 12.63
CA GLU A 81 -11.20 11.26 11.19
C GLU A 81 -12.23 10.20 10.82
N ALA A 82 -12.08 8.96 11.34
CA ALA A 82 -13.04 7.88 11.18
C ALA A 82 -14.45 8.28 11.57
N LEU A 83 -14.58 8.94 12.71
CA LEU A 83 -15.89 9.43 13.17
C LEU A 83 -16.48 10.44 12.15
N GLY A 84 -15.66 11.36 11.64
CA GLY A 84 -16.08 12.31 10.60
C GLY A 84 -16.61 11.58 9.36
N HIS A 85 -15.85 10.64 8.85
CA HIS A 85 -16.23 9.81 7.70
C HIS A 85 -17.49 8.96 7.97
N ALA A 86 -17.62 8.39 9.18
CA ALA A 86 -18.83 7.63 9.56
C ALA A 86 -20.10 8.52 9.56
N VAL A 87 -19.99 9.76 10.06
CA VAL A 87 -21.08 10.73 10.03
C VAL A 87 -21.42 11.12 8.59
N ASP A 88 -20.42 11.35 7.74
CA ASP A 88 -20.63 11.69 6.33
C ASP A 88 -21.27 10.53 5.57
N ARG A 89 -20.84 9.28 5.82
CA ARG A 89 -21.49 8.07 5.28
C ARG A 89 -22.94 7.95 5.71
N PHE A 90 -23.22 8.17 7.00
CA PHE A 90 -24.60 8.17 7.51
C PHE A 90 -25.48 9.21 6.83
N LYS A 91 -24.95 10.42 6.60
CA LYS A 91 -25.67 11.49 5.89
C LYS A 91 -25.86 11.21 4.41
N ALA A 92 -24.90 10.55 3.77
CA ALA A 92 -24.98 10.17 2.35
C ALA A 92 -25.91 8.95 2.12
N GLY A 93 -26.31 8.25 3.16
CA GLY A 93 -27.00 6.96 3.05
C GLY A 93 -26.09 5.89 2.45
N ASP A 94 -26.67 4.87 1.80
CA ASP A 94 -25.90 3.80 1.11
C ASP A 94 -25.21 4.27 -0.19
N GLY A 95 -25.06 5.57 -0.38
CA GLY A 95 -24.55 6.17 -1.61
C GLY A 95 -23.04 6.30 -1.70
N ARG A 96 -22.25 5.88 -0.68
CA ARG A 96 -20.78 6.03 -0.67
C ARG A 96 -20.10 4.77 -0.17
N ILE A 97 -18.94 4.44 -0.81
CA ILE A 97 -18.04 3.38 -0.37
C ILE A 97 -16.57 3.85 -0.45
N ASP A 98 -15.83 3.64 0.64
CA ASP A 98 -14.40 3.97 0.75
C ASP A 98 -13.59 2.68 0.61
N VAL A 99 -12.74 2.61 -0.41
CA VAL A 99 -11.99 1.41 -0.79
C VAL A 99 -10.50 1.67 -0.72
N GLY A 100 -9.80 0.90 0.11
CA GLY A 100 -8.34 0.81 0.11
C GLY A 100 -7.84 -0.24 -0.88
N THR A 101 -6.72 0.03 -1.53
CA THR A 101 -6.24 -0.86 -2.60
C THR A 101 -4.74 -0.80 -2.80
N LEU A 102 -4.20 -1.80 -3.49
CA LEU A 102 -2.85 -1.85 -4.03
C LEU A 102 -2.86 -1.43 -5.49
N GLN A 103 -1.79 -0.78 -5.97
CA GLN A 103 -1.66 -0.32 -7.35
C GLN A 103 -1.95 -1.43 -8.38
N SER A 104 -1.49 -2.66 -8.15
CA SER A 104 -1.74 -3.79 -9.05
C SER A 104 -3.22 -4.18 -9.13
N VAL A 105 -3.95 -4.10 -8.03
CA VAL A 105 -5.41 -4.33 -7.97
C VAL A 105 -6.15 -3.16 -8.62
N SER A 106 -5.71 -1.91 -8.37
CA SER A 106 -6.27 -0.70 -8.99
C SER A 106 -6.21 -0.75 -10.51
N ASN A 107 -5.14 -1.34 -11.07
CA ASN A 107 -4.94 -1.38 -12.52
C ASN A 107 -5.69 -2.53 -13.22
N VAL A 108 -5.97 -3.64 -12.52
CA VAL A 108 -6.47 -4.86 -13.17
C VAL A 108 -7.88 -5.24 -12.71
N ILE A 109 -8.13 -5.29 -11.42
CA ILE A 109 -9.40 -5.78 -10.85
C ILE A 109 -10.41 -4.63 -10.71
N LEU A 110 -10.02 -3.55 -10.04
CA LEU A 110 -10.92 -2.46 -9.70
C LEU A 110 -11.61 -1.79 -10.90
N PRO A 111 -11.00 -1.56 -12.07
CA PRO A 111 -11.70 -0.91 -13.17
C PRO A 111 -12.97 -1.65 -13.60
N THR A 112 -12.92 -2.99 -13.62
CA THR A 112 -14.10 -3.81 -13.95
C THR A 112 -15.12 -3.82 -12.81
N VAL A 113 -14.67 -3.93 -11.56
CA VAL A 113 -15.53 -3.86 -10.38
C VAL A 113 -16.28 -2.54 -10.34
N LEU A 114 -15.57 -1.42 -10.48
CA LEU A 114 -16.15 -0.08 -10.41
C LEU A 114 -17.13 0.20 -11.56
N ARG A 115 -16.84 -0.30 -12.76
CA ARG A 115 -17.75 -0.19 -13.90
C ARG A 115 -19.07 -0.92 -13.60
N ARG A 116 -19.03 -2.20 -13.15
CA ARG A 116 -20.24 -2.97 -12.82
C ARG A 116 -21.04 -2.29 -11.71
N LEU A 117 -20.38 -1.81 -10.66
CA LEU A 117 -21.04 -1.07 -9.59
C LEU A 117 -21.70 0.22 -10.06
N ARG A 118 -21.04 0.98 -10.93
CA ARG A 118 -21.62 2.22 -11.48
C ARG A 118 -22.81 1.96 -12.37
N ASP A 119 -22.81 0.86 -13.11
CA ASP A 119 -23.94 0.45 -13.95
C ASP A 119 -25.18 0.10 -13.10
N GLU A 120 -24.97 -0.54 -11.93
CA GLU A 120 -26.02 -0.92 -10.98
C GLU A 120 -26.43 0.23 -10.04
N HIS A 121 -25.47 1.08 -9.65
CA HIS A 121 -25.63 2.18 -8.69
C HIS A 121 -25.06 3.50 -9.25
N PRO A 122 -25.72 4.15 -10.22
CA PRO A 122 -25.18 5.32 -10.95
C PRO A 122 -24.85 6.53 -10.08
N THR A 123 -25.49 6.65 -8.91
CA THR A 123 -25.34 7.78 -7.99
C THR A 123 -24.35 7.50 -6.86
N CYS A 124 -23.76 6.30 -6.80
CA CYS A 124 -22.83 5.98 -5.72
C CYS A 124 -21.52 6.76 -5.86
N GLU A 125 -21.02 7.28 -4.75
CA GLU A 125 -19.68 7.86 -4.62
C GLU A 125 -18.70 6.76 -4.23
N ILE A 126 -17.66 6.55 -5.03
CA ILE A 126 -16.59 5.59 -4.72
C ILE A 126 -15.32 6.38 -4.49
N ARG A 127 -14.75 6.25 -3.29
CA ARG A 127 -13.45 6.84 -2.95
C ARG A 127 -12.39 5.75 -2.90
N LEU A 128 -11.31 5.96 -3.64
CA LEU A 128 -10.17 5.06 -3.67
C LEU A 128 -9.00 5.68 -2.89
N SER A 129 -8.36 4.87 -2.07
CA SER A 129 -7.14 5.19 -1.36
C SER A 129 -6.12 4.09 -1.63
N GLU A 130 -4.95 4.45 -2.18
CA GLU A 130 -3.85 3.49 -2.28
C GLU A 130 -3.18 3.37 -0.91
N ALA A 131 -3.31 2.19 -0.29
CA ALA A 131 -2.70 1.90 0.99
C ALA A 131 -1.17 1.86 0.86
N ALA A 132 -0.47 2.53 1.76
CA ALA A 132 0.95 2.33 1.91
C ALA A 132 1.21 0.88 2.39
N PRO A 133 2.19 0.17 1.82
CA PRO A 133 2.42 -1.25 2.09
C PRO A 133 2.62 -1.61 3.57
N ASP A 134 3.14 -0.68 4.37
CA ASP A 134 3.51 -0.92 5.77
C ASP A 134 2.39 -0.62 6.78
N GLU A 135 1.27 -0.06 6.33
CA GLU A 135 0.17 0.39 7.19
C GLU A 135 -1.17 -0.21 6.75
N ALA A 136 -1.20 -1.49 6.41
CA ALA A 136 -2.43 -2.18 6.05
C ALA A 136 -3.36 -2.29 7.26
N ARG A 137 -4.13 -1.25 7.48
CA ARG A 137 -5.21 -1.19 8.46
C ARG A 137 -6.49 -0.88 7.73
N LEU A 138 -7.55 -1.52 8.20
CA LEU A 138 -8.87 -1.23 7.67
C LEU A 138 -9.28 0.21 7.99
N GLY A 139 -8.98 0.69 9.21
CA GLY A 139 -9.25 2.07 9.62
C GLY A 139 -10.68 2.48 9.31
N ASP A 140 -10.80 3.50 8.46
CA ASP A 140 -12.08 4.08 8.02
C ASP A 140 -12.60 3.50 6.71
N LEU A 141 -11.89 2.54 6.13
CA LEU A 141 -12.27 1.92 4.87
C LEU A 141 -13.46 0.99 5.06
N ASP A 142 -14.34 0.96 4.07
CA ASP A 142 -15.37 -0.04 3.98
C ASP A 142 -14.82 -1.37 3.47
N LEU A 143 -13.85 -1.30 2.55
CA LEU A 143 -13.19 -2.44 1.93
C LEU A 143 -11.69 -2.16 1.77
N LEU A 144 -10.87 -3.18 1.94
CA LEU A 144 -9.43 -3.12 1.71
C LEU A 144 -8.95 -4.32 0.91
N PHE A 145 -8.44 -4.08 -0.29
CA PHE A 145 -7.70 -5.08 -1.07
C PHE A 145 -6.24 -5.06 -0.61
N TYR A 146 -5.76 -6.21 -0.16
CA TYR A 146 -4.40 -6.32 0.38
C TYR A 146 -3.74 -7.67 0.08
N ASP A 147 -2.40 -7.70 0.09
CA ASP A 147 -1.60 -8.91 -0.09
C ASP A 147 -1.31 -9.58 1.26
N GLY A 148 -2.17 -10.49 1.66
CA GLY A 148 -2.10 -11.19 2.94
C GLY A 148 -3.22 -10.84 3.89
N LEU A 149 -3.08 -11.26 5.13
CA LEU A 149 -4.03 -11.00 6.20
C LEU A 149 -3.57 -9.78 7.01
N ILE A 150 -4.52 -8.94 7.37
CA ILE A 150 -4.28 -7.83 8.29
C ILE A 150 -4.50 -8.28 9.74
N SER A 151 -3.89 -7.57 10.69
CA SER A 151 -3.94 -7.91 12.13
C SER A 151 -5.24 -7.49 12.82
N ASP A 152 -6.09 -6.71 12.15
CA ASP A 152 -7.33 -6.21 12.71
C ASP A 152 -8.40 -7.30 12.76
N GLU A 153 -9.39 -7.15 13.63
CA GLU A 153 -10.61 -7.94 13.61
C GLU A 153 -11.42 -7.61 12.34
N ALA A 154 -11.09 -8.25 11.24
CA ALA A 154 -11.71 -8.04 9.93
C ALA A 154 -12.25 -9.36 9.38
N GLU A 155 -13.40 -9.30 8.74
CA GLU A 155 -13.85 -10.34 7.83
C GLU A 155 -13.03 -10.26 6.54
N HIS A 156 -12.76 -11.37 5.90
CA HIS A 156 -12.00 -11.40 4.67
C HIS A 156 -12.37 -12.56 3.75
N VAL A 157 -11.99 -12.41 2.50
CA VAL A 157 -12.05 -13.47 1.49
C VAL A 157 -10.78 -13.47 0.66
N LEU A 158 -10.26 -14.66 0.36
CA LEU A 158 -9.19 -14.83 -0.63
C LEU A 158 -9.77 -14.60 -2.02
N LEU A 159 -9.21 -13.64 -2.75
CA LEU A 159 -9.62 -13.32 -4.11
C LEU A 159 -8.85 -14.15 -5.14
N MET A 160 -7.51 -14.21 -5.00
CA MET A 160 -6.66 -15.00 -5.88
C MET A 160 -5.24 -15.18 -5.32
N GLU A 161 -4.58 -16.22 -5.79
CA GLU A 161 -3.12 -16.37 -5.71
C GLU A 161 -2.48 -15.68 -6.92
N ASP A 162 -1.58 -14.75 -6.69
CA ASP A 162 -0.93 -13.93 -7.71
C ASP A 162 0.54 -14.37 -7.84
N PRO A 163 0.91 -15.08 -8.94
CA PRO A 163 2.26 -15.62 -9.11
C PRO A 163 3.27 -14.54 -9.44
N TYR A 164 4.50 -14.69 -8.92
CA TYR A 164 5.62 -13.86 -9.30
C TYR A 164 6.30 -14.33 -10.57
N LEU A 165 6.57 -13.40 -11.47
CA LEU A 165 7.22 -13.61 -12.76
C LEU A 165 8.53 -12.82 -12.83
N VAL A 166 9.47 -13.32 -13.59
CA VAL A 166 10.71 -12.58 -13.91
C VAL A 166 10.48 -11.74 -15.15
N VAL A 167 10.85 -10.47 -15.07
CA VAL A 167 10.93 -9.56 -16.19
C VAL A 167 12.40 -9.28 -16.47
N ALA A 168 12.85 -9.52 -17.69
CA ALA A 168 14.25 -9.42 -18.05
C ALA A 168 14.44 -8.90 -19.48
N HIS A 169 15.66 -8.45 -19.76
CA HIS A 169 16.08 -8.12 -21.13
C HIS A 169 16.09 -9.37 -22.02
N PRO A 170 15.81 -9.24 -23.31
CA PRO A 170 15.95 -10.35 -24.26
C PRO A 170 17.34 -10.97 -24.20
N GLY A 171 17.40 -12.29 -24.01
CA GLY A 171 18.65 -13.04 -23.98
C GLY A 171 19.34 -13.17 -22.60
N ASP A 172 18.88 -12.46 -21.57
CA ASP A 172 19.43 -12.55 -20.21
C ASP A 172 19.12 -13.89 -19.52
N LEU A 173 18.01 -14.48 -19.90
CA LEU A 173 17.52 -15.75 -19.37
C LEU A 173 17.14 -16.71 -20.50
N PRO A 174 17.24 -18.03 -20.28
CA PRO A 174 16.83 -19.02 -21.25
C PRO A 174 15.33 -18.97 -21.52
N ALA A 175 14.89 -19.44 -22.67
CA ALA A 175 13.48 -19.59 -23.00
C ALA A 175 12.81 -20.62 -22.07
N GLY A 176 11.53 -20.38 -21.75
CA GLY A 176 10.73 -21.24 -20.88
C GLY A 176 10.86 -20.91 -19.40
N PRO A 177 10.40 -21.81 -18.49
CA PRO A 177 10.49 -21.63 -17.05
C PRO A 177 11.93 -21.56 -16.57
N VAL A 178 12.22 -20.62 -15.71
CA VAL A 178 13.55 -20.34 -15.20
C VAL A 178 13.70 -20.92 -13.79
N PRO A 179 14.60 -21.87 -13.55
CA PRO A 179 14.92 -22.30 -12.20
C PRO A 179 15.37 -21.11 -11.34
N ALA A 180 14.76 -20.90 -10.17
CA ALA A 180 15.02 -19.73 -9.32
C ALA A 180 16.52 -19.52 -9.04
N ARG A 181 17.29 -20.61 -8.87
CA ARG A 181 18.77 -20.56 -8.67
C ARG A 181 19.53 -19.84 -9.80
N LYS A 182 18.93 -19.71 -11.00
CA LYS A 182 19.54 -18.94 -12.10
C LYS A 182 19.55 -17.43 -11.86
N LEU A 183 18.81 -16.96 -10.88
CA LEU A 183 18.80 -15.56 -10.46
C LEU A 183 19.92 -15.25 -9.45
N ASP A 184 20.62 -16.27 -8.93
CA ASP A 184 21.66 -16.09 -7.93
C ASP A 184 22.76 -15.14 -8.43
N GLY A 185 23.11 -14.14 -7.62
CA GLY A 185 24.09 -13.09 -7.92
C GLY A 185 23.73 -12.13 -9.06
N LYS A 186 22.62 -12.36 -9.80
CA LYS A 186 22.20 -11.43 -10.87
C LYS A 186 21.78 -10.09 -10.30
N ALA A 187 22.00 -9.02 -11.06
CA ALA A 187 21.52 -7.69 -10.73
C ALA A 187 19.96 -7.68 -10.78
N MET A 188 19.34 -7.19 -9.71
CA MET A 188 17.88 -7.10 -9.62
C MET A 188 17.43 -5.70 -9.24
N VAL A 189 16.42 -5.19 -9.95
CA VAL A 189 15.64 -4.01 -9.59
C VAL A 189 14.43 -4.50 -8.79
N ALA A 190 14.16 -3.92 -7.62
CA ALA A 190 13.18 -4.44 -6.68
C ALA A 190 12.30 -3.34 -6.08
N TRP A 191 11.22 -3.73 -5.44
CA TRP A 191 10.47 -2.83 -4.57
C TRP A 191 11.27 -2.43 -3.32
N PRO A 192 10.84 -1.41 -2.57
CA PRO A 192 11.41 -1.11 -1.24
C PRO A 192 11.40 -2.35 -0.35
N ALA A 193 12.27 -2.39 0.65
CA ALA A 193 12.35 -3.50 1.61
C ALA A 193 11.20 -3.50 2.62
N THR A 194 10.01 -3.21 2.14
CA THR A 194 8.75 -3.08 2.86
C THR A 194 7.72 -4.03 2.24
N SER A 195 6.62 -4.25 2.92
CA SER A 195 5.50 -5.05 2.41
C SER A 195 5.93 -6.48 2.00
N ASP A 196 5.60 -6.90 0.80
CA ASP A 196 5.78 -8.25 0.29
C ASP A 196 7.22 -8.54 -0.21
N GLN A 197 8.02 -7.52 -0.50
CA GLN A 197 9.38 -7.68 -1.02
C GLN A 197 10.28 -8.54 -0.10
N PRO A 198 10.31 -8.38 1.23
CA PRO A 198 11.09 -9.26 2.11
C PRO A 198 10.63 -10.72 2.07
N ARG A 199 9.32 -10.96 1.84
CA ARG A 199 8.77 -12.32 1.68
C ARG A 199 9.25 -12.94 0.38
N LEU A 200 9.21 -12.20 -0.72
CA LEU A 200 9.76 -12.63 -2.00
C LEU A 200 11.26 -12.94 -1.91
N GLU A 201 12.06 -12.04 -1.34
CA GLU A 201 13.50 -12.25 -1.18
C GLU A 201 13.82 -13.51 -0.35
N ARG A 202 13.06 -13.77 0.71
CA ARG A 202 13.16 -15.00 1.49
C ARG A 202 12.77 -16.24 0.67
N SER A 203 11.70 -16.17 -0.11
CA SER A 203 11.28 -17.27 -0.97
C SER A 203 12.35 -17.62 -2.02
N LEU A 204 12.94 -16.61 -2.66
CA LEU A 204 14.06 -16.79 -3.60
C LEU A 204 15.30 -17.41 -2.90
N ALA A 205 15.62 -16.94 -1.69
CA ALA A 205 16.73 -17.50 -0.93
C ALA A 205 16.51 -18.97 -0.57
N HIS A 206 15.31 -19.39 -0.18
CA HIS A 206 14.97 -20.80 0.04
C HIS A 206 15.07 -21.63 -1.25
N ALA A 207 14.81 -21.04 -2.40
CA ALA A 207 14.98 -21.68 -3.70
C ALA A 207 16.44 -21.60 -4.25
N GLY A 208 17.38 -21.15 -3.41
CA GLY A 208 18.82 -21.09 -3.73
C GLY A 208 19.21 -19.91 -4.63
N ALA A 209 18.50 -18.79 -4.51
CA ALA A 209 18.79 -17.57 -5.26
C ALA A 209 18.92 -16.36 -4.33
N GLN A 210 20.04 -15.66 -4.39
CA GLN A 210 20.28 -14.38 -3.71
C GLN A 210 20.67 -13.31 -4.74
N PRO A 211 19.72 -12.74 -5.47
CA PRO A 211 20.03 -11.70 -6.44
C PRO A 211 20.55 -10.45 -5.74
N ARG A 212 21.46 -9.76 -6.41
CA ARG A 212 22.05 -8.52 -5.91
C ARG A 212 21.15 -7.34 -6.25
N ILE A 213 20.49 -6.77 -5.25
CA ILE A 213 19.62 -5.60 -5.44
C ILE A 213 20.49 -4.39 -5.81
N VAL A 214 20.25 -3.82 -6.99
CA VAL A 214 20.99 -2.66 -7.52
C VAL A 214 20.19 -1.36 -7.46
N PHE A 215 18.85 -1.46 -7.42
CA PHE A 215 17.96 -0.31 -7.36
C PHE A 215 16.64 -0.70 -6.71
N ARG A 216 16.00 0.21 -5.98
CA ARG A 216 14.67 0.04 -5.40
C ARG A 216 13.74 1.18 -5.80
N SER A 217 12.50 0.85 -6.16
CA SER A 217 11.43 1.81 -6.46
C SER A 217 10.08 1.24 -6.04
N ALA A 218 9.17 2.09 -5.57
CA ALA A 218 7.79 1.71 -5.29
C ALA A 218 6.92 1.61 -6.56
N GLY A 219 7.32 2.28 -7.66
CA GLY A 219 6.56 2.31 -8.90
C GLY A 219 6.91 1.19 -9.86
N ASN A 220 5.93 0.38 -10.27
CA ASN A 220 6.11 -0.70 -11.24
C ASN A 220 6.68 -0.19 -12.57
N GLU A 221 6.17 0.94 -13.09
CA GLU A 221 6.65 1.55 -14.34
C GLU A 221 8.13 1.96 -14.24
N THR A 222 8.54 2.48 -13.10
CA THR A 222 9.95 2.83 -12.85
C THR A 222 10.82 1.57 -12.86
N ILE A 223 10.37 0.49 -12.22
CA ILE A 223 11.09 -0.80 -12.22
C ILE A 223 11.24 -1.30 -13.65
N LEU A 224 10.15 -1.36 -14.44
CA LEU A 224 10.20 -1.79 -15.83
C LEU A 224 11.14 -0.91 -16.69
N SER A 225 11.15 0.39 -16.46
CA SER A 225 12.06 1.33 -17.15
C SER A 225 13.52 1.06 -16.80
N MET A 226 13.84 0.74 -15.53
CA MET A 226 15.20 0.40 -15.11
C MET A 226 15.64 -0.96 -15.68
N VAL A 227 14.73 -1.94 -15.78
CA VAL A 227 15.03 -3.20 -16.46
C VAL A 227 15.32 -2.95 -17.94
N ARG A 228 14.53 -2.13 -18.63
CA ARG A 228 14.79 -1.75 -20.03
C ARG A 228 16.14 -1.04 -20.22
N ALA A 229 16.55 -0.24 -19.25
CA ALA A 229 17.85 0.42 -19.26
C ALA A 229 19.03 -0.52 -18.98
N GLY A 230 18.79 -1.84 -18.83
CA GLY A 230 19.82 -2.84 -18.61
C GLY A 230 20.40 -2.85 -17.19
N MET A 231 19.70 -2.28 -16.20
CA MET A 231 20.17 -2.27 -14.80
C MET A 231 20.08 -3.65 -14.13
N GLY A 232 19.35 -4.58 -14.71
CA GLY A 232 19.15 -5.92 -14.18
C GLY A 232 17.76 -6.45 -14.51
N LEU A 233 17.40 -7.57 -13.93
CA LEU A 233 16.06 -8.14 -14.02
C LEU A 233 15.15 -7.62 -12.89
N ALA A 234 13.84 -7.90 -12.98
CA ALA A 234 12.92 -7.72 -11.86
C ALA A 234 12.09 -8.99 -11.63
N VAL A 235 11.65 -9.20 -10.40
CA VAL A 235 10.67 -10.23 -10.05
C VAL A 235 9.43 -9.53 -9.54
N LEU A 236 8.35 -9.58 -10.31
CA LEU A 236 7.11 -8.84 -10.06
C LEU A 236 5.92 -9.80 -10.09
N PRO A 237 4.88 -9.57 -9.26
CA PRO A 237 3.68 -10.37 -9.34
C PRO A 237 2.94 -10.11 -10.66
N TRP A 238 2.25 -11.10 -11.14
CA TRP A 238 1.56 -11.06 -12.44
C TRP A 238 0.57 -9.88 -12.54
N LEU A 239 -0.20 -9.61 -11.48
CA LEU A 239 -1.11 -8.45 -11.47
C LEU A 239 -0.38 -7.10 -11.68
N ALA A 240 0.87 -6.97 -11.27
CA ALA A 240 1.61 -5.73 -11.43
C ALA A 240 2.00 -5.43 -12.88
N ILE A 241 2.07 -6.47 -13.72
CA ILE A 241 2.50 -6.37 -15.13
C ILE A 241 1.44 -6.77 -16.13
N HIS A 242 0.35 -7.43 -15.72
CA HIS A 242 -0.68 -7.99 -16.61
C HIS A 242 -1.22 -6.97 -17.61
N HIS A 243 -1.47 -5.73 -17.17
CA HIS A 243 -2.06 -4.67 -18.00
C HIS A 243 -1.11 -4.15 -19.10
N VAL A 244 0.19 -4.38 -18.99
CA VAL A 244 1.21 -3.95 -19.97
C VAL A 244 1.75 -5.09 -20.82
N VAL A 245 1.35 -6.34 -20.54
CA VAL A 245 1.76 -7.51 -21.31
C VAL A 245 0.99 -7.60 -22.63
N CYS A 246 1.70 -7.70 -23.72
CA CYS A 246 1.09 -7.91 -25.03
C CYS A 246 0.48 -9.31 -25.11
N ARG A 247 -0.82 -9.39 -25.34
CA ARG A 247 -1.56 -10.67 -25.42
C ARG A 247 -1.15 -11.55 -26.61
N SER A 248 -0.60 -10.96 -27.67
CA SER A 248 -0.23 -11.70 -28.87
C SER A 248 1.16 -12.33 -28.81
N CYS A 249 2.12 -11.69 -28.11
CA CYS A 249 3.52 -12.16 -28.06
C CYS A 249 4.02 -12.46 -26.65
N GLY A 250 3.29 -12.08 -25.59
CA GLY A 250 3.68 -12.29 -24.20
C GLY A 250 4.82 -11.39 -23.71
N ALA A 251 5.24 -10.39 -24.48
CA ALA A 251 6.28 -9.45 -24.10
C ALA A 251 5.68 -8.13 -23.56
N ILE A 252 6.51 -7.32 -22.90
CA ILE A 252 6.18 -5.94 -22.54
C ILE A 252 6.89 -5.02 -23.52
N HIS A 253 6.13 -4.44 -24.47
CA HIS A 253 6.70 -3.56 -25.49
C HIS A 253 7.27 -2.28 -24.88
N GLY A 254 8.44 -1.87 -25.37
CA GLY A 254 9.07 -0.59 -25.04
C GLY A 254 8.55 0.55 -25.91
N PRO A 255 8.79 1.82 -25.50
CA PRO A 255 8.70 2.95 -26.40
C PRO A 255 9.64 2.80 -27.60
N GLU A 256 9.42 3.58 -28.67
CA GLU A 256 10.28 3.54 -29.85
C GLU A 256 11.76 3.72 -29.49
N GLY A 257 12.60 2.81 -29.99
CA GLY A 257 14.03 2.79 -29.68
C GLY A 257 14.45 2.10 -28.39
N TRP A 258 13.50 1.58 -27.61
CA TRP A 258 13.78 0.80 -26.43
C TRP A 258 13.47 -0.68 -26.65
N PRO A 259 14.23 -1.60 -26.01
CA PRO A 259 13.97 -3.02 -26.16
C PRO A 259 12.66 -3.44 -25.49
N ASP A 260 12.02 -4.45 -26.06
CA ASP A 260 10.94 -5.18 -25.42
C ASP A 260 11.49 -5.98 -24.23
N LEU A 261 10.66 -6.19 -23.20
CA LEU A 261 11.02 -7.04 -22.08
C LEU A 261 10.37 -8.41 -22.23
N HIS A 262 11.11 -9.44 -21.87
CA HIS A 262 10.63 -10.81 -21.82
C HIS A 262 10.18 -11.18 -20.42
N ILE A 263 9.14 -12.00 -20.35
CA ILE A 263 8.56 -12.51 -19.12
C ILE A 263 8.85 -14.00 -19.03
N HIS A 264 9.28 -14.44 -17.86
CA HIS A 264 9.58 -15.84 -17.59
C HIS A 264 8.86 -16.29 -16.31
N GLU A 265 8.34 -17.51 -16.34
CA GLU A 265 7.87 -18.19 -15.13
C GLU A 265 9.07 -18.61 -14.27
N LEU A 266 8.93 -18.57 -12.95
CA LEU A 266 9.92 -19.11 -12.02
C LEU A 266 9.58 -20.55 -11.64
N ASP A 267 10.60 -21.32 -11.34
CA ASP A 267 10.48 -22.68 -10.81
C ASP A 267 11.43 -22.85 -9.59
N PRO A 268 10.90 -23.00 -8.35
CA PRO A 268 9.48 -22.86 -7.99
C PRO A 268 8.96 -21.41 -8.17
N THR A 269 7.64 -21.27 -8.36
CA THR A 269 6.99 -19.96 -8.51
C THR A 269 6.54 -19.43 -7.15
N PRO A 270 7.13 -18.34 -6.61
CA PRO A 270 6.55 -17.67 -5.45
C PRO A 270 5.16 -17.11 -5.78
N THR A 271 4.27 -17.09 -4.81
CA THR A 271 2.94 -16.48 -4.93
C THR A 271 2.69 -15.51 -3.79
N ARG A 272 1.77 -14.58 -3.98
CA ARG A 272 1.15 -13.79 -2.92
C ARG A 272 -0.36 -13.96 -2.96
N ALA A 273 -0.99 -13.95 -1.80
CA ALA A 273 -2.43 -14.11 -1.67
C ALA A 273 -3.10 -12.73 -1.61
N ILE A 274 -3.91 -12.40 -2.60
CA ILE A 274 -4.70 -11.16 -2.60
C ILE A 274 -6.02 -11.42 -1.89
N HIS A 275 -6.24 -10.68 -0.80
CA HIS A 275 -7.45 -10.73 -0.01
C HIS A 275 -8.26 -9.44 -0.14
N LEU A 276 -9.56 -9.56 0.06
CA LEU A 276 -10.45 -8.45 0.34
C LEU A 276 -10.88 -8.51 1.79
N HIS A 277 -10.69 -7.43 2.52
CA HIS A 277 -11.03 -7.28 3.94
C HIS A 277 -12.13 -6.25 4.13
N TRP A 278 -12.97 -6.42 5.16
CA TRP A 278 -13.99 -5.45 5.57
C TRP A 278 -14.27 -5.54 7.08
N PRO A 279 -14.83 -4.47 7.69
CA PRO A 279 -15.21 -4.48 9.11
C PRO A 279 -16.24 -5.55 9.41
N PRO A 280 -16.24 -6.19 10.60
CA PRO A 280 -17.20 -7.18 10.98
C PRO A 280 -18.65 -6.69 10.83
N GLY A 281 -19.49 -7.48 10.17
CA GLY A 281 -20.89 -7.15 9.91
C GLY A 281 -21.16 -6.14 8.80
N ARG A 282 -20.12 -5.48 8.23
CA ARG A 282 -20.30 -4.46 7.19
C ARG A 282 -20.96 -5.02 5.93
N GLY A 283 -20.59 -6.24 5.53
CA GLY A 283 -21.21 -6.93 4.39
C GLY A 283 -22.72 -7.16 4.53
N GLY A 284 -23.23 -7.26 5.78
CA GLY A 284 -24.66 -7.39 6.04
C GLY A 284 -25.39 -6.07 6.31
N GLN A 285 -24.66 -5.00 6.65
CA GLN A 285 -25.24 -3.70 7.02
C GLN A 285 -25.35 -2.72 5.84
N SER A 286 -24.52 -2.87 4.81
CA SER A 286 -24.53 -2.01 3.63
C SER A 286 -24.74 -2.84 2.36
N PRO A 287 -25.89 -2.71 1.68
CA PRO A 287 -26.14 -3.38 0.41
C PRO A 287 -25.07 -3.07 -0.65
N LEU A 288 -24.56 -1.83 -0.69
CA LEU A 288 -23.50 -1.44 -1.62
C LEU A 288 -22.17 -2.16 -1.30
N ALA A 289 -21.81 -2.27 -0.01
CA ALA A 289 -20.60 -3.01 0.38
C ALA A 289 -20.74 -4.51 0.07
N ALA A 290 -21.87 -5.12 0.40
CA ALA A 290 -22.17 -6.52 0.08
C ALA A 290 -22.03 -6.77 -1.43
N ARG A 291 -22.65 -5.92 -2.25
CA ARG A 291 -22.58 -6.05 -3.70
C ARG A 291 -21.17 -5.84 -4.24
N THR A 292 -20.41 -4.91 -3.67
CA THR A 292 -18.99 -4.70 -4.03
C THR A 292 -18.15 -5.93 -3.75
N ILE A 293 -18.34 -6.59 -2.61
CA ILE A 293 -17.64 -7.84 -2.25
C ILE A 293 -17.95 -8.93 -3.29
N GLU A 294 -19.24 -9.14 -3.62
CA GLU A 294 -19.66 -10.13 -4.61
C GLU A 294 -19.00 -9.88 -5.97
N VAL A 295 -19.10 -8.65 -6.48
CA VAL A 295 -18.53 -8.27 -7.78
C VAL A 295 -17.01 -8.40 -7.77
N ALA A 296 -16.34 -8.04 -6.67
CA ALA A 296 -14.90 -8.18 -6.54
C ALA A 296 -14.46 -9.66 -6.60
N VAL A 297 -15.20 -10.56 -5.94
CA VAL A 297 -14.95 -12.02 -6.01
C VAL A 297 -15.17 -12.56 -7.42
N GLU A 298 -16.24 -12.16 -8.11
CA GLU A 298 -16.53 -12.58 -9.49
C GLU A 298 -15.42 -12.14 -10.43
N VAL A 299 -15.08 -10.85 -10.43
CA VAL A 299 -14.04 -10.27 -11.29
C VAL A 299 -12.68 -10.88 -11.01
N SER A 300 -12.35 -11.09 -9.72
CA SER A 300 -11.06 -11.69 -9.37
C SER A 300 -10.94 -13.13 -9.87
N ARG A 301 -12.02 -13.91 -9.90
CA ARG A 301 -12.04 -15.25 -10.50
C ARG A 301 -11.81 -15.20 -12.01
N GLU A 302 -12.45 -14.25 -12.72
CA GLU A 302 -12.24 -14.05 -14.16
C GLU A 302 -10.78 -13.68 -14.47
N VAL A 303 -10.19 -12.82 -13.62
CA VAL A 303 -8.79 -12.39 -13.74
C VAL A 303 -7.83 -13.56 -13.42
N ALA A 304 -8.08 -14.31 -12.36
CA ALA A 304 -7.25 -15.44 -11.94
C ALA A 304 -7.14 -16.54 -13.01
N GLN A 305 -8.18 -16.73 -13.83
CA GLN A 305 -8.14 -17.69 -14.97
C GLN A 305 -7.15 -17.31 -16.06
N GLN A 306 -6.68 -16.06 -16.08
CA GLN A 306 -5.70 -15.56 -17.06
C GLN A 306 -4.27 -15.62 -16.52
N ALA A 307 -4.09 -15.84 -15.21
CA ALA A 307 -2.78 -15.93 -14.59
C ALA A 307 -2.08 -17.25 -14.98
N PRO A 308 -0.74 -17.22 -15.17
CA PRO A 308 0.00 -18.45 -15.38
C PRO A 308 -0.06 -19.32 -14.11
N PRO A 309 -0.02 -20.65 -14.26
CA PRO A 309 -0.05 -21.57 -13.13
C PRO A 309 1.22 -21.43 -12.29
N ALA A 310 1.07 -21.47 -10.97
CA ALA A 310 2.22 -21.56 -10.06
C ALA A 310 2.83 -22.97 -10.18
N ARG A 311 4.18 -23.03 -10.25
CA ARG A 311 4.96 -24.26 -10.25
C ARG A 311 5.46 -24.55 -8.84
N THR A 312 5.29 -25.77 -8.38
CA THR A 312 5.71 -26.25 -7.04
C THR A 312 7.08 -26.87 -7.06
#